data_28d51cfc9cdd3d155c8a18860494244f
#
_entry.id   28d51cfc9cdd3d155c8a18860494244f
#
_cell.length_a   1.000
_cell.length_b   1.000
_cell.length_c   1.000
_cell.angle_alpha   90.00
_cell.angle_beta   90.00
_cell.angle_gamma   90.00
#
_symmetry.space_group_name_H-M   'P 1'
#
loop_
_entity.id
_entity.type
_entity.pdbx_description
1 polymer ?
#
loop_
_entity_poly.entity_id
_entity_poly.type
_entity_poly.pdbx_seq_one_letter_code
_entity_poly.pdbx_strand_id
1 'polypeptide(L)'
;TYHDALNLPLLFVLAAMHGIARVFVGPAMSAIAPNIVPPESLPRAIALGSIAWQSASVIGPAVGGLMYAQNAPASYWMTVALLILSSIAISTVRPVFPPPMTEKKHPVRMMIEGMKYTWSERFLLGAITLDLFAVLLAGATALLPVYARDILHVGPDGLGQLRAAPAFGAAIVAIYLAFKPLKHNVGAKMLWAVVVFGIATIGFGYSHIIGKYLFGDAKIDWLDMGTSMAVALSMLAILGAADMLSVYVRGSLVQLNTPDAMRGRVSSVSGLAISASNELGELQSGFAAALLGPVGAVVFGGAGAIVITGIWAKLFPELKN
;
A
#
# COMPACT_ATOMS: atom_id res chain seq x y z
N THR A 1 -27.81 3.70 -7.14
CA THR A 1 -27.87 5.17 -7.13
C THR A 1 -29.31 5.61 -7.33
N TYR A 2 -29.74 6.65 -6.60
CA TYR A 2 -31.14 7.05 -6.50
C TYR A 2 -31.78 7.51 -7.82
N HIS A 3 -31.06 7.71 -8.91
CA HIS A 3 -31.60 8.28 -10.15
C HIS A 3 -30.90 7.85 -11.45
N ASP A 4 -30.21 6.72 -11.52
CA ASP A 4 -29.43 6.29 -12.71
C ASP A 4 -28.55 7.41 -13.34
N ALA A 5 -28.20 8.42 -12.53
CA ALA A 5 -27.42 9.58 -12.95
C ALA A 5 -25.93 9.28 -13.10
N LEU A 6 -25.47 8.11 -12.64
CA LEU A 6 -24.07 7.71 -12.78
C LEU A 6 -23.83 7.16 -14.19
N ASN A 7 -23.21 7.97 -15.02
CA ASN A 7 -22.67 7.56 -16.30
C ASN A 7 -21.12 7.47 -16.24
N LEU A 8 -20.53 6.78 -17.20
CA LEU A 8 -19.09 6.56 -17.25
C LEU A 8 -18.25 7.85 -17.20
N PRO A 9 -18.58 8.93 -17.95
CA PRO A 9 -17.87 10.20 -17.87
C PRO A 9 -17.90 10.82 -16.46
N LEU A 10 -19.06 10.80 -15.78
CA LEU A 10 -19.17 11.34 -14.42
C LEU A 10 -18.32 10.57 -13.41
N LEU A 11 -18.24 9.24 -13.56
CA LEU A 11 -17.36 8.41 -12.73
C LEU A 11 -15.89 8.79 -12.91
N PHE A 12 -15.43 9.03 -14.15
CA PHE A 12 -14.06 9.49 -14.39
C PHE A 12 -13.80 10.87 -13.80
N VAL A 13 -14.73 11.80 -13.91
CA VAL A 13 -14.59 13.13 -13.30
C VAL A 13 -14.51 13.03 -11.77
N LEU A 14 -15.38 12.26 -11.14
CA LEU A 14 -15.35 12.05 -9.68
C LEU A 14 -14.08 11.36 -9.23
N ALA A 15 -13.61 10.36 -9.96
CA ALA A 15 -12.33 9.68 -9.67
C ALA A 15 -11.15 10.64 -9.79
N ALA A 16 -11.11 11.48 -10.83
CA ALA A 16 -10.07 12.48 -11.03
C ALA A 16 -10.09 13.53 -9.90
N MET A 17 -11.25 14.05 -9.51
CA MET A 17 -11.39 14.97 -8.39
C MET A 17 -10.94 14.35 -7.07
N HIS A 18 -11.32 13.10 -6.82
CA HIS A 18 -10.86 12.36 -5.64
C HIS A 18 -9.34 12.17 -5.64
N GLY A 19 -8.76 11.79 -6.77
CA GLY A 19 -7.31 11.65 -6.95
C GLY A 19 -6.56 12.96 -6.67
N ILE A 20 -7.03 14.08 -7.20
CA ILE A 20 -6.46 15.41 -6.95
C ILE A 20 -6.51 15.74 -5.45
N ALA A 21 -7.67 15.57 -4.81
CA ALA A 21 -7.81 15.83 -3.37
C ALA A 21 -6.85 14.97 -2.54
N ARG A 22 -6.70 13.68 -2.89
CA ARG A 22 -5.85 12.71 -2.19
C ARG A 22 -4.36 13.08 -2.21
N VAL A 23 -3.88 13.71 -3.28
CA VAL A 23 -2.47 14.16 -3.39
C VAL A 23 -2.09 15.13 -2.26
N PHE A 24 -3.04 15.97 -1.81
CA PHE A 24 -2.78 16.96 -0.76
C PHE A 24 -2.90 16.39 0.66
N VAL A 25 -3.63 15.28 0.85
CA VAL A 25 -3.90 14.71 2.19
C VAL A 25 -2.63 14.20 2.86
N GLY A 26 -1.80 13.44 2.16
CA GLY A 26 -0.58 12.85 2.72
C GLY A 26 0.40 13.88 3.28
N PRO A 27 0.85 14.86 2.47
CA PRO A 27 1.73 15.93 2.94
C PRO A 27 1.11 16.77 4.06
N ALA A 28 -0.20 17.09 3.96
CA ALA A 28 -0.89 17.87 5.00
C ALA A 28 -0.90 17.12 6.33
N MET A 29 -1.25 15.82 6.33
CA MET A 29 -1.27 15.00 7.54
C MET A 29 0.12 14.85 8.17
N SER A 30 1.16 14.66 7.37
CA SER A 30 2.54 14.57 7.87
C SER A 30 3.04 15.89 8.48
N ALA A 31 2.53 17.03 8.01
CA ALA A 31 2.89 18.33 8.54
C ALA A 31 2.18 18.71 9.86
N ILE A 32 1.06 18.04 10.17
CA ILE A 32 0.27 18.38 11.38
C ILE A 32 1.03 18.01 12.66
N ALA A 33 1.52 16.79 12.77
CA ALA A 33 2.11 16.27 14.02
C ALA A 33 3.23 17.18 14.60
N PRO A 34 4.24 17.65 13.81
CA PRO A 34 5.27 18.52 14.34
C PRO A 34 4.77 19.88 14.82
N ASN A 35 3.59 20.33 14.38
CA ASN A 35 3.03 21.63 14.69
C ASN A 35 2.07 21.61 15.90
N ILE A 36 1.69 20.42 16.38
CA ILE A 36 0.68 20.29 17.46
C ILE A 36 1.22 19.58 18.71
N VAL A 37 2.39 18.93 18.64
CA VAL A 37 2.98 18.25 19.78
C VAL A 37 4.40 18.77 20.07
N PRO A 38 4.85 18.76 21.35
CA PRO A 38 6.24 19.04 21.70
C PRO A 38 7.20 18.05 21.01
N PRO A 39 8.46 18.46 20.71
CA PRO A 39 9.44 17.61 20.05
C PRO A 39 9.66 16.24 20.75
N GLU A 40 9.59 16.20 22.06
CA GLU A 40 9.76 14.98 22.87
C GLU A 40 8.63 13.98 22.66
N SER A 41 7.43 14.45 22.33
CA SER A 41 6.23 13.64 22.09
C SER A 41 6.03 13.26 20.63
N LEU A 42 6.81 13.85 19.71
CA LEU A 42 6.67 13.65 18.28
C LEU A 42 6.78 12.16 17.85
N PRO A 43 7.73 11.35 18.38
CA PRO A 43 7.79 9.92 18.03
C PRO A 43 6.50 9.17 18.41
N ARG A 44 5.90 9.51 19.56
CA ARG A 44 4.64 8.92 20.01
C ARG A 44 3.46 9.34 19.13
N ALA A 45 3.41 10.59 18.69
CA ALA A 45 2.37 11.08 17.79
C ALA A 45 2.45 10.39 16.42
N ILE A 46 3.66 10.21 15.88
CA ILE A 46 3.88 9.47 14.64
C ILE A 46 3.45 8.01 14.77
N ALA A 47 3.79 7.36 15.89
CA ALA A 47 3.39 5.97 16.15
C ALA A 47 1.86 5.82 16.23
N LEU A 48 1.16 6.73 16.92
CA LEU A 48 -0.30 6.74 16.99
C LEU A 48 -0.95 6.96 15.62
N GLY A 49 -0.41 7.88 14.83
CA GLY A 49 -0.86 8.09 13.45
C GLY A 49 -0.70 6.85 12.58
N SER A 50 0.42 6.14 12.72
CA SER A 50 0.68 4.89 12.00
C SER A 50 -0.30 3.78 12.42
N ILE A 51 -0.59 3.65 13.71
CA ILE A 51 -1.59 2.69 14.24
C ILE A 51 -2.97 3.03 13.68
N ALA A 52 -3.37 4.29 13.71
CA ALA A 52 -4.66 4.73 13.18
C ALA A 52 -4.78 4.43 11.69
N TRP A 53 -3.74 4.75 10.91
CA TRP A 53 -3.69 4.44 9.48
C TRP A 53 -3.81 2.94 9.20
N GLN A 54 -3.01 2.12 9.90
CA GLN A 54 -3.02 0.67 9.73
C GLN A 54 -4.35 0.04 10.13
N SER A 55 -4.94 0.50 11.25
CA SER A 55 -6.25 0.04 11.69
C SER A 55 -7.34 0.38 10.65
N ALA A 56 -7.33 1.60 10.13
CA ALA A 56 -8.27 2.03 9.11
C ALA A 56 -8.12 1.22 7.80
N SER A 57 -6.90 0.87 7.41
CA SER A 57 -6.61 0.07 6.22
C SER A 57 -7.12 -1.37 6.31
N VAL A 58 -7.23 -1.92 7.54
CA VAL A 58 -7.80 -3.26 7.77
C VAL A 58 -9.32 -3.17 7.92
N ILE A 59 -9.79 -2.29 8.81
CA ILE A 59 -11.21 -2.23 9.19
C ILE A 59 -12.06 -1.60 8.09
N GLY A 60 -11.53 -0.57 7.39
CA GLY A 60 -12.25 0.18 6.38
C GLY A 60 -12.82 -0.70 5.26
N PRO A 61 -12.01 -1.46 4.54
CA PRO A 61 -12.50 -2.34 3.47
C PRO A 61 -13.47 -3.42 3.97
N ALA A 62 -13.20 -4.02 5.13
CA ALA A 62 -14.07 -5.05 5.70
C ALA A 62 -15.46 -4.50 6.04
N VAL A 63 -15.52 -3.40 6.79
CA VAL A 63 -16.79 -2.76 7.17
C VAL A 63 -17.49 -2.18 5.95
N GLY A 64 -16.74 -1.51 5.06
CA GLY A 64 -17.28 -0.96 3.82
C GLY A 64 -17.88 -2.01 2.90
N GLY A 65 -17.22 -3.16 2.75
CA GLY A 65 -17.71 -4.29 1.95
C GLY A 65 -19.01 -4.88 2.54
N LEU A 66 -19.04 -5.15 3.85
CA LEU A 66 -20.23 -5.65 4.55
C LEU A 66 -21.42 -4.68 4.44
N MET A 67 -21.19 -3.39 4.67
CA MET A 67 -22.24 -2.38 4.54
C MET A 67 -22.75 -2.26 3.10
N TYR A 68 -21.83 -2.28 2.13
CA TYR A 68 -22.21 -2.21 0.71
C TYR A 68 -23.04 -3.43 0.29
N ALA A 69 -22.73 -4.62 0.79
CA ALA A 69 -23.48 -5.83 0.52
C ALA A 69 -24.92 -5.76 1.05
N GLN A 70 -25.13 -5.11 2.20
CA GLN A 70 -26.47 -4.97 2.80
C GLN A 70 -27.24 -3.79 2.22
N ASN A 71 -26.58 -2.63 2.09
CA ASN A 71 -27.19 -1.39 1.60
C ASN A 71 -26.12 -0.48 0.99
N ALA A 72 -25.95 -0.54 -0.34
CA ALA A 72 -24.96 0.25 -1.05
C ALA A 72 -25.08 1.77 -0.80
N PRO A 73 -26.26 2.40 -0.83
CA PRO A 73 -26.40 3.82 -0.45
C PRO A 73 -25.93 4.14 0.95
N ALA A 74 -26.17 3.27 1.95
CA ALA A 74 -25.76 3.52 3.33
C ALA A 74 -24.23 3.59 3.48
N SER A 75 -23.47 2.81 2.71
CA SER A 75 -22.00 2.87 2.73
C SER A 75 -21.47 4.22 2.23
N TYR A 76 -22.09 4.81 1.21
CA TYR A 76 -21.73 6.15 0.74
C TYR A 76 -22.09 7.23 1.77
N TRP A 77 -23.26 7.16 2.38
CA TRP A 77 -23.64 8.11 3.43
C TRP A 77 -22.73 8.02 4.66
N MET A 78 -22.34 6.84 5.05
CA MET A 78 -21.36 6.66 6.14
C MET A 78 -20.03 7.31 5.77
N THR A 79 -19.54 7.12 4.54
CA THR A 79 -18.30 7.75 4.08
C THR A 79 -18.38 9.27 4.14
N VAL A 80 -19.50 9.85 3.67
CA VAL A 80 -19.74 11.30 3.75
C VAL A 80 -19.75 11.77 5.21
N ALA A 81 -20.45 11.07 6.10
CA ALA A 81 -20.50 11.41 7.53
C ALA A 81 -19.11 11.38 8.18
N LEU A 82 -18.30 10.35 7.89
CA LEU A 82 -16.93 10.24 8.39
C LEU A 82 -16.01 11.34 7.86
N LEU A 83 -16.14 11.72 6.60
CA LEU A 83 -15.39 12.83 6.00
C LEU A 83 -15.77 14.18 6.63
N ILE A 84 -17.06 14.43 6.87
CA ILE A 84 -17.53 15.63 7.57
C ILE A 84 -16.97 15.64 9.01
N LEU A 85 -17.10 14.54 9.73
CA LEU A 85 -16.57 14.42 11.10
C LEU A 85 -15.07 14.66 11.16
N SER A 86 -14.32 14.07 10.22
CA SER A 86 -12.88 14.30 10.09
C SER A 86 -12.55 15.76 9.81
N SER A 87 -13.30 16.39 8.90
CA SER A 87 -13.12 17.82 8.56
C SER A 87 -13.38 18.72 9.77
N ILE A 88 -14.45 18.43 10.55
CA ILE A 88 -14.75 19.15 11.79
C ILE A 88 -13.61 18.92 12.79
N ALA A 89 -13.16 17.68 13.01
CA ALA A 89 -12.07 17.38 13.92
C ALA A 89 -10.78 18.14 13.57
N ILE A 90 -10.40 18.15 12.28
CA ILE A 90 -9.22 18.89 11.82
C ILE A 90 -9.40 20.40 12.00
N SER A 91 -10.58 20.95 11.77
CA SER A 91 -10.85 22.39 11.94
C SER A 91 -10.72 22.87 13.37
N THR A 92 -10.83 21.98 14.35
CA THR A 92 -10.63 22.29 15.78
C THR A 92 -9.15 22.28 16.19
N VAL A 93 -8.28 21.69 15.38
CA VAL A 93 -6.83 21.61 15.66
C VAL A 93 -6.20 22.98 15.47
N ARG A 94 -5.55 23.49 16.52
CA ARG A 94 -4.79 24.73 16.47
C ARG A 94 -3.30 24.43 16.54
N PRO A 95 -2.48 24.97 15.64
CA PRO A 95 -1.04 24.80 15.72
C PRO A 95 -0.53 25.52 16.99
N VAL A 96 0.20 24.80 17.82
CA VAL A 96 0.76 25.32 19.08
C VAL A 96 2.23 25.67 18.88
N PHE A 97 2.91 24.94 18.01
CA PHE A 97 4.32 25.14 17.70
C PHE A 97 4.45 25.67 16.28
N PRO A 98 4.92 26.91 16.08
CA PRO A 98 5.18 27.39 14.74
C PRO A 98 6.30 26.54 14.12
N PRO A 99 6.21 26.23 12.82
CA PRO A 99 7.28 25.52 12.15
C PRO A 99 8.58 26.31 12.30
N PRO A 100 9.73 25.64 12.54
CA PRO A 100 11.00 26.33 12.57
C PRO A 100 11.18 27.12 11.28
N MET A 101 11.60 28.38 11.40
CA MET A 101 11.90 29.25 10.25
C MET A 101 13.14 28.71 9.53
N THR A 102 12.95 27.67 8.73
CA THR A 102 13.96 27.22 7.78
C THR A 102 13.95 28.16 6.59
N GLU A 103 15.13 28.51 6.07
CA GLU A 103 15.26 29.25 4.82
C GLU A 103 14.27 28.74 3.79
N LYS A 104 13.47 29.63 3.20
CA LYS A 104 12.47 29.31 2.18
C LYS A 104 13.17 28.86 0.89
N LYS A 105 13.74 27.67 0.90
CA LYS A 105 14.21 27.02 -0.34
C LYS A 105 13.01 26.63 -1.16
N HIS A 106 13.07 26.88 -2.46
CA HIS A 106 12.00 26.54 -3.38
C HIS A 106 11.72 25.02 -3.33
N PRO A 107 10.46 24.56 -3.19
CA PRO A 107 10.12 23.13 -3.00
C PRO A 107 10.71 22.23 -4.09
N VAL A 108 10.69 22.67 -5.35
CA VAL A 108 11.26 21.93 -6.49
C VAL A 108 12.78 21.75 -6.31
N ARG A 109 13.49 22.77 -5.83
CA ARG A 109 14.93 22.66 -5.56
C ARG A 109 15.23 21.65 -4.45
N MET A 110 14.42 21.64 -3.40
CA MET A 110 14.55 20.66 -2.31
C MET A 110 14.31 19.24 -2.81
N MET A 111 13.34 19.03 -3.71
CA MET A 111 13.07 17.74 -4.34
C MET A 111 14.23 17.29 -5.23
N ILE A 112 14.80 18.20 -6.05
CA ILE A 112 15.97 17.90 -6.89
C ILE A 112 17.19 17.55 -6.02
N GLU A 113 17.42 18.29 -4.93
CA GLU A 113 18.50 18.00 -3.98
C GLU A 113 18.31 16.61 -3.33
N GLY A 114 17.08 16.23 -2.95
CA GLY A 114 16.74 14.91 -2.44
C GLY A 114 16.97 13.81 -3.48
N MET A 115 16.52 14.02 -4.72
CA MET A 115 16.76 13.09 -5.83
C MET A 115 18.26 12.91 -6.10
N LYS A 116 19.02 14.00 -6.17
CA LYS A 116 20.46 13.94 -6.40
C LYS A 116 21.18 13.16 -5.29
N TYR A 117 20.81 13.40 -4.04
CA TYR A 117 21.35 12.65 -2.90
C TYR A 117 20.98 11.16 -2.98
N THR A 118 19.71 10.82 -3.22
CA THR A 118 19.28 9.43 -3.40
C THR A 118 20.04 8.73 -4.51
N TRP A 119 20.31 9.44 -5.61
CA TRP A 119 21.06 8.90 -6.75
C TRP A 119 22.54 8.67 -6.44
N SER A 120 23.15 9.49 -5.57
CA SER A 120 24.56 9.31 -5.16
C SER A 120 24.74 8.16 -4.17
N GLU A 121 23.71 7.81 -3.40
CA GLU A 121 23.74 6.76 -2.40
C GLU A 121 23.21 5.43 -2.98
N ARG A 122 24.11 4.58 -3.49
CA ARG A 122 23.75 3.34 -4.20
C ARG A 122 22.81 2.43 -3.42
N PHE A 123 22.98 2.35 -2.11
CA PHE A 123 22.16 1.52 -1.25
C PHE A 123 20.70 2.05 -1.16
N LEU A 124 20.53 3.37 -0.99
CA LEU A 124 19.21 4.00 -0.99
C LEU A 124 18.55 3.91 -2.35
N LEU A 125 19.31 4.18 -3.41
CA LEU A 125 18.83 4.05 -4.79
C LEU A 125 18.34 2.64 -5.05
N GLY A 126 19.13 1.62 -4.70
CA GLY A 126 18.75 0.22 -4.88
C GLY A 126 17.48 -0.15 -4.12
N ALA A 127 17.35 0.29 -2.86
CA ALA A 127 16.18 -0.03 -2.05
C ALA A 127 14.90 0.66 -2.54
N ILE A 128 14.97 1.96 -2.90
CA ILE A 128 13.80 2.72 -3.38
C ILE A 128 13.37 2.25 -4.76
N THR A 129 14.31 2.01 -5.66
CA THR A 129 13.99 1.59 -7.04
C THR A 129 13.57 0.13 -7.13
N LEU A 130 14.07 -0.77 -6.27
CA LEU A 130 13.58 -2.15 -6.17
C LEU A 130 12.08 -2.16 -5.88
N ASP A 131 11.66 -1.42 -4.86
CA ASP A 131 10.26 -1.33 -4.47
C ASP A 131 9.40 -0.69 -5.58
N LEU A 132 9.89 0.41 -6.17
CA LEU A 132 9.21 1.08 -7.28
C LEU A 132 8.90 0.10 -8.42
N PHE A 133 9.88 -0.65 -8.88
CA PHE A 133 9.67 -1.57 -10.01
C PHE A 133 8.90 -2.84 -9.62
N ALA A 134 9.08 -3.34 -8.38
CA ALA A 134 8.33 -4.49 -7.90
C ALA A 134 6.82 -4.16 -7.82
N VAL A 135 6.47 -3.01 -7.24
CA VAL A 135 5.08 -2.56 -7.12
C VAL A 135 4.50 -2.16 -8.48
N LEU A 136 5.28 -1.46 -9.31
CA LEU A 136 4.87 -1.10 -10.68
C LEU A 136 4.45 -2.33 -11.51
N LEU A 137 5.17 -3.44 -11.38
CA LEU A 137 4.84 -4.65 -12.13
C LEU A 137 3.72 -5.47 -11.48
N ALA A 138 3.67 -5.51 -10.15
CA ALA A 138 2.78 -6.39 -9.39
C ALA A 138 1.55 -5.68 -8.80
N GLY A 139 0.91 -4.79 -9.54
CA GLY A 139 -0.31 -4.07 -9.15
C GLY A 139 -1.56 -4.96 -9.01
N ALA A 140 -1.44 -6.16 -8.40
CA ALA A 140 -2.51 -7.14 -8.28
C ALA A 140 -3.78 -6.61 -7.57
N THR A 141 -3.63 -5.62 -6.70
CA THR A 141 -4.75 -5.01 -5.95
C THR A 141 -5.75 -4.28 -6.83
N ALA A 142 -5.34 -3.75 -7.98
CA ALA A 142 -6.23 -3.13 -8.96
C ALA A 142 -7.24 -4.14 -9.56
N LEU A 143 -6.86 -5.42 -9.62
CA LEU A 143 -7.67 -6.48 -10.20
C LEU A 143 -8.57 -7.19 -9.19
N LEU A 144 -8.53 -6.84 -7.89
CA LEU A 144 -9.38 -7.45 -6.86
C LEU A 144 -10.88 -7.41 -7.18
N PRO A 145 -11.46 -6.30 -7.73
CA PRO A 145 -12.86 -6.29 -8.10
C PRO A 145 -13.20 -7.32 -9.19
N VAL A 146 -12.30 -7.49 -10.18
CA VAL A 146 -12.46 -8.48 -11.25
C VAL A 146 -12.34 -9.90 -10.69
N TYR A 147 -11.38 -10.15 -9.80
CA TYR A 147 -11.23 -11.43 -9.13
C TYR A 147 -12.46 -11.79 -8.28
N ALA A 148 -12.98 -10.84 -7.51
CA ALA A 148 -14.15 -11.06 -6.68
C ALA A 148 -15.38 -11.43 -7.53
N ARG A 149 -15.61 -10.70 -8.64
CA ARG A 149 -16.81 -10.88 -9.47
C ARG A 149 -16.70 -12.08 -10.42
N ASP A 150 -15.59 -12.16 -11.17
CA ASP A 150 -15.50 -13.03 -12.37
C ASP A 150 -14.73 -14.34 -12.14
N ILE A 151 -13.91 -14.43 -11.07
CA ILE A 151 -13.07 -15.60 -10.80
C ILE A 151 -13.51 -16.33 -9.54
N LEU A 152 -13.70 -15.63 -8.44
CA LEU A 152 -14.10 -16.21 -7.15
C LEU A 152 -15.62 -16.22 -6.95
N HIS A 153 -16.35 -15.43 -7.75
CA HIS A 153 -17.81 -15.29 -7.68
C HIS A 153 -18.32 -14.93 -6.28
N VAL A 154 -17.58 -14.05 -5.60
CA VAL A 154 -17.94 -13.53 -4.27
C VAL A 154 -18.52 -12.12 -4.41
N GLY A 155 -19.43 -11.79 -3.49
CA GLY A 155 -20.11 -10.50 -3.48
C GLY A 155 -19.23 -9.34 -2.99
N PRO A 156 -19.82 -8.16 -2.73
CA PRO A 156 -19.12 -6.99 -2.21
C PRO A 156 -18.45 -7.22 -0.85
N ASP A 157 -19.01 -8.06 0.00
CA ASP A 157 -18.45 -8.52 1.27
C ASP A 157 -17.15 -9.30 1.06
N GLY A 158 -17.12 -10.22 0.11
CA GLY A 158 -15.92 -10.96 -0.30
C GLY A 158 -14.84 -10.02 -0.87
N LEU A 159 -15.22 -9.00 -1.66
CA LEU A 159 -14.29 -7.97 -2.12
C LEU A 159 -13.71 -7.18 -0.95
N GLY A 160 -14.53 -6.85 0.06
CA GLY A 160 -14.08 -6.19 1.28
C GLY A 160 -13.02 -7.01 2.02
N GLN A 161 -13.24 -8.33 2.15
CA GLN A 161 -12.29 -9.26 2.76
C GLN A 161 -10.98 -9.34 1.95
N LEU A 162 -11.05 -9.46 0.63
CA LEU A 162 -9.88 -9.48 -0.25
C LEU A 162 -9.05 -8.20 -0.12
N ARG A 163 -9.69 -7.03 0.00
CA ARG A 163 -9.00 -5.75 0.23
C ARG A 163 -8.40 -5.62 1.63
N ALA A 164 -9.02 -6.22 2.63
CA ALA A 164 -8.51 -6.18 4.01
C ALA A 164 -7.34 -7.15 4.25
N ALA A 165 -7.26 -8.24 3.51
CA ALA A 165 -6.27 -9.30 3.73
C ALA A 165 -4.80 -8.83 3.66
N PRO A 166 -4.35 -8.00 2.69
CA PRO A 166 -2.99 -7.48 2.69
C PRO A 166 -2.68 -6.63 3.94
N ALA A 167 -3.61 -5.77 4.34
CA ALA A 167 -3.44 -4.91 5.50
C ALA A 167 -3.38 -5.72 6.81
N PHE A 168 -4.13 -6.83 6.89
CA PHE A 168 -4.05 -7.78 8.01
C PHE A 168 -2.68 -8.43 8.09
N GLY A 169 -2.13 -8.94 6.98
CA GLY A 169 -0.77 -9.49 6.92
C GLY A 169 0.29 -8.47 7.29
N ALA A 170 0.18 -7.24 6.77
CA ALA A 170 1.07 -6.13 7.10
C ALA A 170 1.04 -5.80 8.60
N ALA A 171 -0.15 -5.79 9.23
CA ALA A 171 -0.29 -5.52 10.66
C ALA A 171 0.44 -6.56 11.52
N ILE A 172 0.34 -7.85 11.18
CA ILE A 172 1.05 -8.93 11.90
C ILE A 172 2.55 -8.69 11.87
N VAL A 173 3.11 -8.39 10.69
CA VAL A 173 4.56 -8.14 10.54
C VAL A 173 4.96 -6.84 11.24
N ALA A 174 4.16 -5.78 11.16
CA ALA A 174 4.43 -4.52 11.86
C ALA A 174 4.52 -4.73 13.37
N ILE A 175 3.58 -5.47 13.95
CA ILE A 175 3.58 -5.83 15.38
C ILE A 175 4.83 -6.66 15.72
N TYR A 176 5.15 -7.68 14.91
CA TYR A 176 6.33 -8.49 15.13
C TYR A 176 7.62 -7.65 15.13
N LEU A 177 7.77 -6.74 14.17
CA LEU A 177 8.94 -5.87 14.04
C LEU A 177 9.03 -4.81 15.15
N ALA A 178 7.90 -4.40 15.73
CA ALA A 178 7.88 -3.51 16.89
C ALA A 178 8.55 -4.16 18.12
N PHE A 179 8.38 -5.48 18.30
CA PHE A 179 9.01 -6.22 19.40
C PHE A 179 10.40 -6.78 19.05
N LYS A 180 10.63 -7.09 17.75
CA LYS A 180 11.90 -7.68 17.27
C LYS A 180 12.41 -6.91 16.04
N PRO A 181 12.99 -5.72 16.22
CA PRO A 181 13.52 -4.93 15.11
C PRO A 181 14.68 -5.67 14.42
N LEU A 182 14.77 -5.50 13.10
CA LEU A 182 15.81 -6.12 12.29
C LEU A 182 17.17 -5.45 12.57
N LYS A 183 18.19 -6.26 12.90
CA LYS A 183 19.54 -5.76 13.23
C LYS A 183 20.62 -6.11 12.20
N HIS A 184 20.44 -7.20 11.45
CA HIS A 184 21.47 -7.73 10.54
C HIS A 184 20.86 -8.14 9.20
N ASN A 185 21.64 -7.99 8.13
CA ASN A 185 21.30 -8.40 6.77
C ASN A 185 19.95 -7.85 6.29
N VAL A 186 19.68 -6.60 6.63
CA VAL A 186 18.37 -5.99 6.35
C VAL A 186 18.06 -5.90 4.86
N GLY A 187 19.07 -5.63 4.03
CA GLY A 187 18.90 -5.56 2.59
C GLY A 187 18.61 -6.95 1.97
N ALA A 188 19.31 -8.00 2.42
CA ALA A 188 19.01 -9.38 1.99
C ALA A 188 17.59 -9.80 2.38
N LYS A 189 17.13 -9.44 3.58
CA LYS A 189 15.74 -9.68 4.01
C LYS A 189 14.73 -8.95 3.16
N MET A 190 15.03 -7.72 2.72
CA MET A 190 14.20 -6.97 1.78
C MET A 190 14.11 -7.68 0.43
N LEU A 191 15.24 -8.16 -0.13
CA LEU A 191 15.24 -8.93 -1.38
C LEU A 191 14.35 -10.18 -1.26
N TRP A 192 14.49 -10.94 -0.17
CA TRP A 192 13.65 -12.11 0.08
C TRP A 192 12.17 -11.74 0.28
N ALA A 193 11.88 -10.64 0.94
CA ALA A 193 10.51 -10.16 1.08
C ALA A 193 9.87 -9.88 -0.29
N VAL A 194 10.58 -9.24 -1.22
CA VAL A 194 10.06 -8.99 -2.57
C VAL A 194 9.89 -10.30 -3.37
N VAL A 195 10.77 -11.30 -3.17
CA VAL A 195 10.56 -12.63 -3.77
C VAL A 195 9.29 -13.29 -3.22
N VAL A 196 9.10 -13.28 -1.89
CA VAL A 196 7.88 -13.82 -1.25
C VAL A 196 6.64 -13.07 -1.72
N PHE A 197 6.70 -11.73 -1.84
CA PHE A 197 5.65 -10.90 -2.42
C PHE A 197 5.29 -11.37 -3.83
N GLY A 198 6.27 -11.59 -4.71
CA GLY A 198 6.05 -12.09 -6.07
C GLY A 198 5.44 -13.50 -6.10
N ILE A 199 5.92 -14.42 -5.25
CA ILE A 199 5.38 -15.78 -5.13
C ILE A 199 3.92 -15.73 -4.64
N ALA A 200 3.65 -14.93 -3.61
CA ALA A 200 2.29 -14.75 -3.08
C ALA A 200 1.34 -14.13 -4.11
N THR A 201 1.83 -13.19 -4.92
CA THR A 201 1.08 -12.62 -6.04
C THR A 201 0.71 -13.70 -7.07
N ILE A 202 1.65 -14.56 -7.46
CA ILE A 202 1.39 -15.69 -8.36
C ILE A 202 0.39 -16.66 -7.72
N GLY A 203 0.58 -16.99 -6.44
CA GLY A 203 -0.32 -17.85 -5.69
C GLY A 203 -1.75 -17.29 -5.61
N PHE A 204 -1.90 -15.98 -5.44
CA PHE A 204 -3.18 -15.30 -5.54
C PHE A 204 -3.77 -15.43 -6.95
N GLY A 205 -2.96 -15.23 -7.99
CA GLY A 205 -3.36 -15.40 -9.38
C GLY A 205 -4.01 -16.77 -9.66
N TYR A 206 -3.44 -17.81 -9.10
CA TYR A 206 -3.93 -19.18 -9.24
C TYR A 206 -4.80 -19.68 -8.08
N SER A 207 -5.28 -18.80 -7.20
CA SER A 207 -6.02 -19.19 -5.99
C SER A 207 -7.25 -20.06 -6.27
N HIS A 208 -7.97 -19.80 -7.37
CA HIS A 208 -9.12 -20.57 -7.80
C HIS A 208 -8.74 -22.00 -8.23
N ILE A 209 -7.59 -22.19 -8.89
CA ILE A 209 -7.08 -23.51 -9.27
C ILE A 209 -6.52 -24.23 -8.05
N ILE A 210 -5.69 -23.56 -7.25
CA ILE A 210 -5.06 -24.13 -6.06
C ILE A 210 -6.13 -24.60 -5.06
N GLY A 211 -7.14 -23.75 -4.80
CA GLY A 211 -8.24 -24.09 -3.91
C GLY A 211 -8.98 -25.35 -4.35
N LYS A 212 -9.34 -25.42 -5.63
CA LYS A 212 -10.04 -26.56 -6.22
C LYS A 212 -9.20 -27.84 -6.22
N TYR A 213 -7.91 -27.75 -6.59
CA TYR A 213 -7.04 -28.94 -6.70
C TYR A 213 -6.61 -29.50 -5.34
N LEU A 214 -6.32 -28.64 -4.34
CA LEU A 214 -5.82 -29.10 -3.04
C LEU A 214 -6.95 -29.55 -2.08
N PHE A 215 -8.12 -28.91 -2.18
CA PHE A 215 -9.20 -29.08 -1.20
C PHE A 215 -10.53 -29.45 -1.84
N GLY A 216 -10.59 -29.60 -3.17
CA GLY A 216 -11.86 -29.82 -3.88
C GLY A 216 -12.78 -28.59 -3.81
N ASP A 217 -14.04 -28.79 -4.20
CA ASP A 217 -15.08 -27.75 -4.08
C ASP A 217 -15.68 -27.71 -2.65
N ALA A 218 -14.89 -28.10 -1.63
CA ALA A 218 -15.32 -28.11 -0.25
C ALA A 218 -15.50 -26.67 0.27
N LYS A 219 -16.52 -26.45 1.08
CA LYS A 219 -16.68 -25.26 1.89
C LYS A 219 -15.99 -25.45 3.24
N ILE A 220 -15.41 -24.40 3.76
CA ILE A 220 -14.92 -24.37 5.14
C ILE A 220 -16.13 -24.01 6.01
N ASP A 221 -16.82 -25.03 6.55
CA ASP A 221 -18.14 -24.89 7.20
C ASP A 221 -18.19 -23.84 8.29
N TRP A 222 -17.14 -23.71 9.11
CA TRP A 222 -17.10 -22.73 10.22
C TRP A 222 -16.89 -21.29 9.76
N LEU A 223 -16.48 -21.03 8.50
CA LEU A 223 -16.31 -19.71 7.89
C LEU A 223 -17.32 -19.45 6.78
N ASP A 224 -18.13 -20.42 6.40
CA ASP A 224 -18.99 -20.41 5.20
C ASP A 224 -18.27 -19.90 3.93
N MET A 225 -17.01 -20.30 3.80
CA MET A 225 -16.08 -19.80 2.78
C MET A 225 -15.59 -20.92 1.88
N GLY A 226 -15.60 -20.70 0.57
CA GLY A 226 -15.01 -21.61 -0.41
C GLY A 226 -13.48 -21.67 -0.27
N THR A 227 -12.90 -22.85 -0.54
CA THR A 227 -11.45 -23.09 -0.46
C THR A 227 -10.63 -22.14 -1.33
N SER A 228 -11.12 -21.78 -2.51
CA SER A 228 -10.49 -20.80 -3.40
C SER A 228 -10.38 -19.41 -2.77
N MET A 229 -11.41 -18.98 -2.04
CA MET A 229 -11.39 -17.71 -1.31
C MET A 229 -10.40 -17.74 -0.15
N ALA A 230 -10.34 -18.85 0.60
CA ALA A 230 -9.38 -19.02 1.70
C ALA A 230 -7.92 -18.95 1.20
N VAL A 231 -7.62 -19.60 0.07
CA VAL A 231 -6.31 -19.51 -0.58
C VAL A 231 -6.02 -18.07 -1.02
N ALA A 232 -6.98 -17.39 -1.66
CA ALA A 232 -6.83 -16.01 -2.09
C ALA A 232 -6.51 -15.07 -0.91
N LEU A 233 -7.26 -15.16 0.19
CA LEU A 233 -7.03 -14.37 1.40
C LEU A 233 -5.66 -14.66 2.03
N SER A 234 -5.26 -15.94 2.09
CA SER A 234 -3.97 -16.35 2.63
C SER A 234 -2.82 -15.80 1.79
N MET A 235 -2.90 -15.89 0.46
CA MET A 235 -1.88 -15.34 -0.44
C MET A 235 -1.80 -13.81 -0.35
N LEU A 236 -2.94 -13.12 -0.28
CA LEU A 236 -2.98 -11.68 -0.11
C LEU A 236 -2.44 -11.24 1.27
N ALA A 237 -2.70 -11.98 2.32
CA ALA A 237 -2.12 -11.71 3.64
C ALA A 237 -0.59 -11.90 3.64
N ILE A 238 -0.07 -12.95 3.00
CA ILE A 238 1.37 -13.17 2.83
C ILE A 238 1.99 -12.05 1.99
N LEU A 239 1.31 -11.63 0.92
CA LEU A 239 1.72 -10.50 0.08
C LEU A 239 1.87 -9.22 0.93
N GLY A 240 0.85 -8.87 1.71
CA GLY A 240 0.89 -7.69 2.57
C GLY A 240 1.93 -7.78 3.69
N ALA A 241 2.15 -8.98 4.25
CA ALA A 241 3.21 -9.24 5.22
C ALA A 241 4.61 -9.01 4.62
N ALA A 242 4.83 -9.50 3.42
CA ALA A 242 6.08 -9.32 2.68
C ALA A 242 6.31 -7.85 2.28
N ASP A 243 5.28 -7.17 1.83
CA ASP A 243 5.33 -5.73 1.52
C ASP A 243 5.68 -4.91 2.75
N MET A 244 5.05 -5.16 3.90
CA MET A 244 5.34 -4.46 5.15
C MET A 244 6.80 -4.63 5.58
N LEU A 245 7.40 -5.80 5.36
CA LEU A 245 8.82 -6.02 5.64
C LEU A 245 9.70 -5.14 4.74
N SER A 246 9.38 -5.04 3.45
CA SER A 246 10.06 -4.15 2.49
C SER A 246 9.93 -2.68 2.89
N VAL A 247 8.71 -2.25 3.22
CA VAL A 247 8.42 -0.88 3.68
C VAL A 247 9.21 -0.54 4.95
N TYR A 248 9.23 -1.45 5.93
CA TYR A 248 9.98 -1.25 7.18
C TYR A 248 11.49 -1.10 6.92
N VAL A 249 12.07 -1.99 6.12
CA VAL A 249 13.51 -1.94 5.78
C VAL A 249 13.81 -0.62 5.07
N ARG A 250 13.09 -0.28 4.02
CA ARG A 250 13.28 0.96 3.26
C ARG A 250 13.15 2.20 4.14
N GLY A 251 12.10 2.28 4.96
CA GLY A 251 11.90 3.38 5.91
C GLY A 251 13.06 3.50 6.90
N SER A 252 13.52 2.37 7.44
CA SER A 252 14.68 2.34 8.34
C SER A 252 15.97 2.79 7.65
N LEU A 253 16.21 2.34 6.42
CA LEU A 253 17.39 2.73 5.64
C LEU A 253 17.42 4.23 5.34
N VAL A 254 16.28 4.81 4.94
CA VAL A 254 16.17 6.26 4.72
C VAL A 254 16.49 7.01 6.00
N GLN A 255 16.01 6.53 7.14
CA GLN A 255 16.22 7.22 8.43
C GLN A 255 17.64 7.09 8.97
N LEU A 256 18.27 5.92 8.84
CA LEU A 256 19.58 5.63 9.41
C LEU A 256 20.74 6.09 8.52
N ASN A 257 20.58 6.02 7.18
CA ASN A 257 21.65 6.32 6.23
C ASN A 257 21.56 7.72 5.60
N THR A 258 20.60 8.56 6.07
CA THR A 258 20.46 9.92 5.53
C THR A 258 20.76 10.95 6.61
N PRO A 259 21.66 11.91 6.37
CA PRO A 259 21.91 13.02 7.28
C PRO A 259 20.61 13.78 7.60
N ASP A 260 20.49 14.29 8.83
CA ASP A 260 19.27 14.96 9.32
C ASP A 260 18.81 16.09 8.38
N ALA A 261 19.75 16.88 7.83
CA ALA A 261 19.45 17.97 6.91
C ALA A 261 18.84 17.51 5.57
N MET A 262 19.03 16.26 5.17
CA MET A 262 18.54 15.66 3.91
C MET A 262 17.39 14.70 4.11
N ARG A 263 17.14 14.21 5.34
CA ARG A 263 16.18 13.14 5.65
C ARG A 263 14.77 13.45 5.13
N GLY A 264 14.26 14.65 5.36
CA GLY A 264 12.93 15.04 4.86
C GLY A 264 12.84 15.05 3.34
N ARG A 265 13.94 15.48 2.64
CA ARG A 265 13.99 15.54 1.17
C ARG A 265 14.02 14.13 0.56
N VAL A 266 14.83 13.24 1.12
CA VAL A 266 14.90 11.83 0.69
C VAL A 266 13.58 11.11 0.98
N SER A 267 12.96 11.33 2.13
CA SER A 267 11.64 10.78 2.46
C SER A 267 10.55 11.24 1.48
N SER A 268 10.60 12.52 1.05
CA SER A 268 9.66 13.03 0.04
C SER A 268 9.88 12.38 -1.32
N VAL A 269 11.13 12.15 -1.74
CA VAL A 269 11.46 11.43 -2.97
C VAL A 269 10.97 9.98 -2.90
N SER A 270 11.21 9.29 -1.78
CA SER A 270 10.72 7.93 -1.55
C SER A 270 9.19 7.87 -1.58
N GLY A 271 8.51 8.82 -0.93
CA GLY A 271 7.05 8.90 -0.94
C GLY A 271 6.48 9.15 -2.35
N LEU A 272 7.12 10.01 -3.14
CA LEU A 272 6.73 10.24 -4.54
C LEU A 272 6.92 8.97 -5.38
N ALA A 273 8.04 8.25 -5.21
CA ALA A 273 8.29 7.00 -5.91
C ALA A 273 7.22 5.95 -5.58
N ILE A 274 6.85 5.80 -4.30
CA ILE A 274 5.79 4.89 -3.86
C ILE A 274 4.45 5.27 -4.49
N SER A 275 4.05 6.54 -4.43
CA SER A 275 2.78 6.98 -5.02
C SER A 275 2.76 6.75 -6.52
N ALA A 276 3.84 7.12 -7.23
CA ALA A 276 3.93 6.93 -8.67
C ALA A 276 3.89 5.44 -9.06
N SER A 277 4.60 4.57 -8.33
CA SER A 277 4.59 3.13 -8.61
C SER A 277 3.22 2.49 -8.38
N ASN A 278 2.49 2.90 -7.36
CA ASN A 278 1.14 2.41 -7.11
C ASN A 278 0.19 2.80 -8.26
N GLU A 279 0.09 4.08 -8.58
CA GLU A 279 -0.85 4.56 -9.60
C GLU A 279 -0.49 4.01 -11.01
N LEU A 280 0.79 4.02 -11.36
CA LEU A 280 1.25 3.45 -12.64
C LEU A 280 1.13 1.92 -12.67
N GLY A 281 1.32 1.25 -11.54
CA GLY A 281 1.15 -0.19 -11.41
C GLY A 281 -0.31 -0.62 -11.58
N GLU A 282 -1.26 0.15 -11.03
CA GLU A 282 -2.69 -0.09 -11.26
C GLU A 282 -3.07 0.08 -12.74
N LEU A 283 -2.56 1.13 -13.39
CA LEU A 283 -2.76 1.37 -14.82
C LEU A 283 -2.15 0.23 -15.66
N GLN A 284 -0.91 -0.15 -15.38
CA GLN A 284 -0.20 -1.25 -16.06
C GLN A 284 -0.95 -2.58 -15.90
N SER A 285 -1.45 -2.87 -14.69
CA SER A 285 -2.21 -4.09 -14.41
C SER A 285 -3.52 -4.14 -15.20
N GLY A 286 -4.19 -3.00 -15.40
CA GLY A 286 -5.37 -2.89 -16.24
C GLY A 286 -5.07 -3.22 -17.71
N PHE A 287 -3.98 -2.67 -18.27
CA PHE A 287 -3.54 -3.00 -19.62
C PHE A 287 -3.10 -4.46 -19.76
N ALA A 288 -2.34 -4.97 -18.79
CA ALA A 288 -1.93 -6.37 -18.79
C ALA A 288 -3.14 -7.31 -18.73
N ALA A 289 -4.17 -6.97 -17.95
CA ALA A 289 -5.39 -7.75 -17.85
C ALA A 289 -6.19 -7.76 -19.17
N ALA A 290 -6.19 -6.65 -19.91
CA ALA A 290 -6.82 -6.59 -21.22
C ALA A 290 -6.12 -7.49 -22.27
N LEU A 291 -4.80 -7.70 -22.16
CA LEU A 291 -4.00 -8.49 -23.08
C LEU A 291 -3.88 -9.97 -22.67
N LEU A 292 -3.65 -10.24 -21.39
CA LEU A 292 -3.32 -11.56 -20.85
C LEU A 292 -4.46 -12.20 -20.06
N GLY A 293 -5.56 -11.48 -19.90
CA GLY A 293 -6.61 -11.80 -18.95
C GLY A 293 -6.19 -11.49 -17.49
N PRO A 294 -7.17 -11.47 -16.55
CA PRO A 294 -6.89 -11.09 -15.15
C PRO A 294 -5.85 -11.98 -14.46
N VAL A 295 -5.95 -13.30 -14.65
CA VAL A 295 -5.00 -14.26 -14.06
C VAL A 295 -3.61 -14.09 -14.64
N GLY A 296 -3.52 -13.97 -15.98
CA GLY A 296 -2.26 -13.75 -16.68
C GLY A 296 -1.56 -12.46 -16.24
N ALA A 297 -2.31 -11.37 -16.04
CA ALA A 297 -1.79 -10.10 -15.56
C ALA A 297 -1.18 -10.20 -14.15
N VAL A 298 -1.89 -10.85 -13.22
CA VAL A 298 -1.40 -11.05 -11.85
C VAL A 298 -0.16 -11.92 -11.83
N VAL A 299 -0.14 -13.02 -12.59
CA VAL A 299 1.02 -13.93 -12.70
C VAL A 299 2.22 -13.22 -13.34
N PHE A 300 1.98 -12.44 -14.40
CA PHE A 300 3.01 -11.62 -15.04
C PHE A 300 3.61 -10.62 -14.03
N GLY A 301 2.78 -9.95 -13.24
CA GLY A 301 3.22 -9.00 -12.22
C GLY A 301 4.07 -9.67 -11.14
N GLY A 302 3.63 -10.79 -10.60
CA GLY A 302 4.39 -11.55 -9.59
C GLY A 302 5.70 -12.11 -10.12
N ALA A 303 5.72 -12.65 -11.33
CA ALA A 303 6.94 -13.10 -12.01
C ALA A 303 7.90 -11.93 -12.26
N GLY A 304 7.37 -10.78 -12.71
CA GLY A 304 8.12 -9.55 -12.90
C GLY A 304 8.81 -9.08 -11.62
N ALA A 305 8.12 -9.09 -10.48
CA ALA A 305 8.71 -8.74 -9.19
C ALA A 305 9.88 -9.66 -8.80
N ILE A 306 9.77 -10.97 -9.05
CA ILE A 306 10.85 -11.93 -8.79
C ILE A 306 12.03 -11.67 -9.73
N VAL A 307 11.80 -11.47 -11.01
CA VAL A 307 12.86 -11.19 -12.02
C VAL A 307 13.60 -9.90 -11.68
N ILE A 308 12.86 -8.83 -11.38
CA ILE A 308 13.44 -7.54 -10.94
C ILE A 308 14.31 -7.74 -9.70
N THR A 309 13.84 -8.50 -8.71
CA THR A 309 14.63 -8.78 -7.51
C THR A 309 15.95 -9.47 -7.85
N GLY A 310 15.94 -10.44 -8.76
CA GLY A 310 17.13 -11.11 -9.24
C GLY A 310 18.12 -10.17 -9.96
N ILE A 311 17.60 -9.25 -10.78
CA ILE A 311 18.38 -8.21 -11.46
C ILE A 311 19.00 -7.25 -10.43
N TRP A 312 18.19 -6.74 -9.50
CA TRP A 312 18.64 -5.80 -8.45
C TRP A 312 19.67 -6.42 -7.51
N ALA A 313 19.51 -7.68 -7.15
CA ALA A 313 20.51 -8.41 -6.36
C ALA A 313 21.88 -8.51 -7.05
N LYS A 314 21.94 -8.37 -8.38
CA LYS A 314 23.20 -8.29 -9.14
C LYS A 314 23.70 -6.87 -9.34
N LEU A 315 22.80 -5.91 -9.61
CA LEU A 315 23.15 -4.51 -9.86
C LEU A 315 23.53 -3.75 -8.58
N PHE A 316 22.96 -4.14 -7.46
CA PHE A 316 23.15 -3.52 -6.15
C PHE A 316 23.62 -4.57 -5.12
N PRO A 317 24.87 -5.06 -5.23
CA PRO A 317 25.38 -6.07 -4.30
C PRO A 317 25.40 -5.57 -2.85
N GLU A 318 25.40 -4.26 -2.65
CA GLU A 318 25.31 -3.59 -1.35
C GLU A 318 24.03 -3.98 -0.58
N LEU A 319 22.95 -4.36 -1.29
CA LEU A 319 21.70 -4.84 -0.67
C LEU A 319 21.85 -6.26 -0.07
N LYS A 320 22.93 -6.99 -0.33
CA LYS A 320 23.12 -8.34 0.22
C LYS A 320 23.78 -8.33 1.60
N ASN A 321 24.46 -7.27 1.94
CA ASN A 321 25.17 -7.07 3.21
C ASN A 321 24.32 -6.26 4.17
#